data_1dabc601953b7987ba87311b22f3dbd3
#
_entry.id   1dabc601953b7987ba87311b22f3dbd3
#
_cell.length_a   1.000
_cell.length_b   1.000
_cell.length_c   1.000
_cell.angle_alpha   90.00
_cell.angle_beta   90.00
_cell.angle_gamma   90.00
#
_symmetry.space_group_name_H-M   'P 1'
#
loop_
_entity.id
_entity.type
_entity.pdbx_description
1 polymer ?
#
loop_
_entity_poly.entity_id
_entity_poly.type
_entity_poly.pdbx_seq_one_letter_code
_entity_poly.pdbx_strand_id
1 'polypeptide(L)'
;EEDSGKWARLRDIAEVIAAKQEKLLVFTQFREVTAPLAAFLGSVFARPGLVLHGGTEVKKRKELVRRFQEDEAVPFFVLSLKAGGAGLNLTAASHVVHFDRWWNPAVENQATDRAFRIGQTRNVLVHKFVCRGTVEEKIDELIESKKKISNDLLEGGAELLLTELKDDEILKLVALDIDAALKET
;
A
#
# COMPACT_ATOMS: atom_id res chain seq x y z
N GLU A 1 -9.58 -13.40 -9.99
CA GLU A 1 -9.32 -12.24 -9.11
C GLU A 1 -10.18 -12.29 -7.83
N GLU A 2 -11.43 -12.79 -7.90
CA GLU A 2 -12.35 -12.84 -6.75
C GLU A 2 -11.94 -13.86 -5.67
N ASP A 3 -11.13 -14.85 -5.98
CA ASP A 3 -10.68 -15.90 -5.05
C ASP A 3 -9.42 -15.54 -4.23
N SER A 4 -8.85 -14.36 -4.41
CA SER A 4 -7.67 -13.93 -3.65
C SER A 4 -8.07 -13.26 -2.35
N GLY A 5 -7.57 -13.75 -1.21
CA GLY A 5 -7.82 -13.19 0.12
C GLY A 5 -7.55 -11.68 0.23
N LYS A 6 -6.57 -11.13 -0.52
CA LYS A 6 -6.32 -9.69 -0.57
C LYS A 6 -7.48 -8.91 -1.18
N TRP A 7 -8.06 -9.41 -2.27
CA TRP A 7 -9.17 -8.73 -2.95
C TRP A 7 -10.44 -8.79 -2.09
N ALA A 8 -10.72 -9.93 -1.48
CA ALA A 8 -11.84 -10.07 -0.54
C ALA A 8 -11.68 -9.09 0.64
N ARG A 9 -10.49 -9.06 1.24
CA ARG A 9 -10.22 -8.13 2.35
C ARG A 9 -10.30 -6.67 1.95
N LEU A 10 -9.84 -6.33 0.73
CA LEU A 10 -9.95 -4.97 0.19
C LEU A 10 -11.43 -4.59 -0.01
N ARG A 11 -12.28 -5.52 -0.45
CA ARG A 11 -13.73 -5.31 -0.59
C ARG A 11 -14.35 -4.94 0.74
N ASP A 12 -14.13 -5.76 1.79
CA ASP A 12 -14.71 -5.52 3.12
C ASP A 12 -14.35 -4.13 3.66
N ILE A 13 -13.07 -3.75 3.53
CA ILE A 13 -12.59 -2.43 3.97
C ILE A 13 -13.21 -1.32 3.13
N ALA A 14 -13.23 -1.47 1.81
CA ALA A 14 -13.75 -0.46 0.89
C ALA A 14 -15.25 -0.23 1.05
N GLU A 15 -16.04 -1.28 1.33
CA GLU A 15 -17.48 -1.17 1.61
C GLU A 15 -17.74 -0.33 2.87
N VAL A 16 -16.97 -0.57 3.94
CA VAL A 16 -17.08 0.23 5.18
C VAL A 16 -16.73 1.70 4.92
N ILE A 17 -15.67 1.97 4.13
CA ILE A 17 -15.23 3.31 3.78
C ILE A 17 -16.29 4.01 2.91
N ALA A 18 -16.85 3.29 1.92
CA ALA A 18 -17.90 3.79 1.05
C ALA A 18 -19.17 4.17 1.84
N ALA A 19 -19.58 3.32 2.78
CA ALA A 19 -20.74 3.58 3.64
C ALA A 19 -20.56 4.84 4.52
N LYS A 20 -19.31 5.13 4.94
CA LYS A 20 -18.96 6.33 5.71
C LYS A 20 -18.69 7.57 4.86
N GLN A 21 -18.69 7.44 3.54
CA GLN A 21 -18.33 8.50 2.59
C GLN A 21 -16.92 9.07 2.85
N GLU A 22 -16.00 8.21 3.29
CA GLU A 22 -14.60 8.55 3.53
C GLU A 22 -13.76 8.27 2.27
N LYS A 23 -12.55 8.85 2.22
CA LYS A 23 -11.66 8.69 1.08
C LYS A 23 -10.53 7.71 1.38
N LEU A 24 -10.19 6.91 0.36
CA LEU A 24 -9.21 5.83 0.42
C LEU A 24 -8.01 6.11 -0.49
N LEU A 25 -6.80 5.94 0.04
CA LEU A 25 -5.57 5.79 -0.74
C LEU A 25 -5.19 4.30 -0.81
N VAL A 26 -4.85 3.82 -2.00
CA VAL A 26 -4.30 2.47 -2.17
C VAL A 26 -2.95 2.56 -2.84
N PHE A 27 -1.93 2.04 -2.17
CA PHE A 27 -0.57 1.95 -2.70
C PHE A 27 -0.25 0.52 -3.13
N THR A 28 0.38 0.38 -4.28
CA THR A 28 0.96 -0.87 -4.78
C THR A 28 2.35 -0.61 -5.36
N GLN A 29 3.25 -1.58 -5.25
CA GLN A 29 4.56 -1.49 -5.90
C GLN A 29 4.48 -1.73 -7.42
N PHE A 30 3.44 -2.43 -7.88
CA PHE A 30 3.29 -2.86 -9.27
C PHE A 30 2.41 -1.90 -10.05
N ARG A 31 2.98 -1.28 -11.09
CA ARG A 31 2.23 -0.40 -11.99
C ARG A 31 1.04 -1.13 -12.65
N GLU A 32 1.24 -2.38 -13.02
CA GLU A 32 0.29 -3.21 -13.73
C GLU A 32 -0.98 -3.50 -12.90
N VAL A 33 -0.84 -3.49 -11.58
CA VAL A 33 -1.95 -3.73 -10.63
C VAL A 33 -2.81 -2.48 -10.40
N THR A 34 -2.32 -1.29 -10.74
CA THR A 34 -3.05 -0.03 -10.48
C THR A 34 -4.38 0.05 -11.20
N ALA A 35 -4.45 -0.35 -12.48
CA ALA A 35 -5.68 -0.30 -13.26
C ALA A 35 -6.71 -1.35 -12.81
N PRO A 36 -6.36 -2.64 -12.59
CA PRO A 36 -7.25 -3.61 -11.96
C PRO A 36 -7.79 -3.18 -10.59
N LEU A 37 -6.95 -2.62 -9.71
CA LEU A 37 -7.38 -2.09 -8.42
C LEU A 37 -8.40 -0.97 -8.57
N ALA A 38 -8.17 -0.05 -9.50
CA ALA A 38 -9.10 1.05 -9.74
C ALA A 38 -10.44 0.56 -10.31
N ALA A 39 -10.45 -0.41 -11.22
CA ALA A 39 -11.67 -1.01 -11.74
C ALA A 39 -12.46 -1.72 -10.63
N PHE A 40 -11.79 -2.51 -9.81
CA PHE A 40 -12.38 -3.20 -8.68
C PHE A 40 -13.01 -2.22 -7.67
N LEU A 41 -12.24 -1.24 -7.22
CA LEU A 41 -12.73 -0.24 -6.28
C LEU A 41 -13.87 0.60 -6.89
N GLY A 42 -13.80 0.90 -8.19
CA GLY A 42 -14.87 1.57 -8.91
C GLY A 42 -16.20 0.83 -8.82
N SER A 43 -16.18 -0.51 -8.87
CA SER A 43 -17.38 -1.34 -8.67
C SER A 43 -17.89 -1.29 -7.22
N VAL A 44 -17.00 -1.29 -6.21
CA VAL A 44 -17.38 -1.24 -4.80
C VAL A 44 -17.95 0.13 -4.41
N PHE A 45 -17.29 1.21 -4.82
CA PHE A 45 -17.75 2.57 -4.52
C PHE A 45 -18.89 3.04 -5.43
N ALA A 46 -19.22 2.29 -6.48
CA ALA A 46 -20.14 2.70 -7.55
C ALA A 46 -19.77 4.08 -8.18
N ARG A 47 -18.50 4.44 -8.12
CA ARG A 47 -17.93 5.71 -8.61
C ARG A 47 -16.49 5.50 -9.08
N PRO A 48 -16.06 6.19 -10.13
CA PRO A 48 -14.68 6.14 -10.57
C PRO A 48 -13.75 6.85 -9.58
N GLY A 49 -12.58 6.28 -9.35
CA GLY A 49 -11.49 6.92 -8.65
C GLY A 49 -10.39 7.39 -9.58
N LEU A 50 -9.24 7.73 -9.01
CA LEU A 50 -8.07 8.21 -9.73
C LEU A 50 -6.95 7.18 -9.70
N VAL A 51 -6.07 7.24 -10.71
CA VAL A 51 -4.87 6.40 -10.82
C VAL A 51 -3.67 7.28 -11.10
N LEU A 52 -2.55 7.04 -10.38
CA LEU A 52 -1.28 7.69 -10.62
C LEU A 52 -0.15 6.65 -10.59
N HIS A 53 0.63 6.60 -11.67
CA HIS A 53 1.80 5.72 -11.80
C HIS A 53 2.97 6.45 -12.45
N GLY A 54 4.15 5.82 -12.51
CA GLY A 54 5.38 6.43 -12.99
C GLY A 54 5.30 7.03 -14.41
N GLY A 55 4.44 6.48 -15.27
CA GLY A 55 4.18 7.02 -16.61
C GLY A 55 3.22 8.21 -16.68
N THR A 56 2.66 8.66 -15.54
CA THR A 56 1.77 9.82 -15.53
C THR A 56 2.56 11.11 -15.70
N GLU A 57 2.16 11.97 -16.65
CA GLU A 57 2.78 13.26 -16.91
C GLU A 57 2.75 14.18 -15.68
N VAL A 58 3.82 14.96 -15.49
CA VAL A 58 3.98 15.83 -14.29
C VAL A 58 2.83 16.83 -14.14
N LYS A 59 2.38 17.44 -15.24
CA LYS A 59 1.23 18.38 -15.22
C LYS A 59 -0.04 17.68 -14.76
N LYS A 60 -0.30 16.47 -15.25
CA LYS A 60 -1.47 15.68 -14.90
C LYS A 60 -1.44 15.22 -13.44
N ARG A 61 -0.26 14.99 -12.86
CA ARG A 61 -0.13 14.62 -11.43
C ARG A 61 -0.73 15.68 -10.50
N LYS A 62 -0.41 16.96 -10.74
CA LYS A 62 -0.95 18.08 -9.93
C LYS A 62 -2.47 18.15 -10.01
N GLU A 63 -3.02 17.97 -11.21
CA GLU A 63 -4.46 17.98 -11.43
C GLU A 63 -5.16 16.81 -10.72
N LEU A 64 -4.60 15.60 -10.81
CA LEU A 64 -5.14 14.42 -10.10
C LEU A 64 -5.13 14.62 -8.58
N VAL A 65 -4.05 15.17 -8.02
CA VAL A 65 -3.95 15.48 -6.59
C VAL A 65 -5.01 16.53 -6.20
N ARG A 66 -5.13 17.61 -6.96
CA ARG A 66 -6.15 18.65 -6.71
C ARG A 66 -7.56 18.07 -6.72
N ARG A 67 -7.91 17.28 -7.75
CA ARG A 67 -9.20 16.60 -7.84
C ARG A 67 -9.46 15.68 -6.65
N PHE A 68 -8.49 14.90 -6.23
CA PHE A 68 -8.65 14.05 -5.05
C PHE A 68 -8.92 14.85 -3.78
N GLN A 69 -8.23 16.00 -3.62
CA GLN A 69 -8.39 16.86 -2.44
C GLN A 69 -9.72 17.60 -2.41
N GLU A 70 -10.19 18.09 -3.55
CA GLU A 70 -11.29 19.05 -3.65
C GLU A 70 -12.63 18.43 -4.08
N ASP A 71 -12.60 17.35 -4.87
CA ASP A 71 -13.77 16.72 -5.45
C ASP A 71 -14.29 15.58 -4.56
N GLU A 72 -15.40 15.81 -3.87
CA GLU A 72 -16.05 14.80 -3.03
C GLU A 72 -16.61 13.60 -3.82
N ALA A 73 -16.82 13.74 -5.13
CA ALA A 73 -17.25 12.65 -5.99
C ALA A 73 -16.12 11.62 -6.23
N VAL A 74 -14.86 11.94 -5.93
CA VAL A 74 -13.70 11.06 -6.06
C VAL A 74 -13.43 10.33 -4.75
N PRO A 75 -13.85 9.06 -4.61
CA PRO A 75 -13.78 8.35 -3.33
C PRO A 75 -12.41 7.70 -3.04
N PHE A 76 -11.64 7.38 -4.07
CA PHE A 76 -10.35 6.72 -3.89
C PHE A 76 -9.29 7.16 -4.90
N PHE A 77 -8.04 6.92 -4.54
CA PHE A 77 -6.88 7.17 -5.39
C PHE A 77 -5.90 5.99 -5.29
N VAL A 78 -5.62 5.34 -6.42
CA VAL A 78 -4.66 4.24 -6.52
C VAL A 78 -3.33 4.79 -7.03
N LEU A 79 -2.25 4.50 -6.30
CA LEU A 79 -0.91 5.01 -6.61
C LEU A 79 0.11 3.87 -6.65
N SER A 80 0.99 3.87 -7.66
CA SER A 80 2.19 3.06 -7.56
C SER A 80 3.22 3.75 -6.64
N LEU A 81 3.91 3.00 -5.77
CA LEU A 81 4.88 3.54 -4.82
C LEU A 81 5.95 4.40 -5.50
N LYS A 82 6.44 3.98 -6.66
CA LYS A 82 7.44 4.72 -7.46
C LYS A 82 6.91 6.04 -8.06
N ALA A 83 5.62 6.12 -8.32
CA ALA A 83 5.01 7.33 -8.90
C ALA A 83 4.77 8.43 -7.89
N GLY A 84 4.68 8.04 -6.67
CA GLY A 84 4.41 8.95 -5.58
C GLY A 84 5.61 9.82 -5.20
N GLY A 85 6.49 10.24 -6.09
CA GLY A 85 7.65 11.09 -5.83
C GLY A 85 7.43 12.15 -4.74
N ALA A 86 8.45 12.74 -4.17
CA ALA A 86 8.37 13.67 -3.05
C ALA A 86 7.30 14.77 -3.27
N GLY A 87 6.50 15.04 -2.26
CA GLY A 87 5.71 16.26 -2.19
C GLY A 87 4.21 16.18 -2.45
N LEU A 88 3.62 15.00 -2.74
CA LEU A 88 2.16 14.94 -2.87
C LEU A 88 1.48 15.18 -1.52
N ASN A 89 0.46 16.04 -1.51
CA ASN A 89 -0.40 16.25 -0.36
C ASN A 89 -1.74 15.55 -0.60
N LEU A 90 -2.06 14.52 0.21
CA LEU A 90 -3.23 13.66 0.04
C LEU A 90 -4.05 13.57 1.34
N THR A 91 -4.13 14.68 2.06
CA THR A 91 -4.78 14.78 3.38
C THR A 91 -6.30 14.63 3.35
N ALA A 92 -6.93 14.61 2.18
CA ALA A 92 -8.35 14.29 2.07
C ALA A 92 -8.67 12.83 2.44
N ALA A 93 -7.67 11.93 2.41
CA ALA A 93 -7.85 10.53 2.80
C ALA A 93 -7.82 10.35 4.31
N SER A 94 -8.72 9.51 4.82
CA SER A 94 -8.73 8.99 6.18
C SER A 94 -8.33 7.51 6.24
N HIS A 95 -8.15 6.86 5.09
CA HIS A 95 -7.73 5.46 5.00
C HIS A 95 -6.60 5.30 4.00
N VAL A 96 -5.61 4.49 4.36
CA VAL A 96 -4.48 4.11 3.52
C VAL A 96 -4.38 2.58 3.51
N VAL A 97 -4.33 1.98 2.32
CA VAL A 97 -4.07 0.56 2.12
C VAL A 97 -2.75 0.41 1.40
N HIS A 98 -1.83 -0.35 1.97
CA HIS A 98 -0.69 -0.93 1.26
C HIS A 98 -1.09 -2.33 0.80
N PHE A 99 -1.39 -2.46 -0.50
CA PHE A 99 -1.93 -3.69 -1.09
C PHE A 99 -0.89 -4.81 -1.17
N ASP A 100 0.39 -4.44 -1.24
CA ASP A 100 1.53 -5.35 -1.20
C ASP A 100 2.63 -4.78 -0.29
N ARG A 101 3.49 -5.66 0.23
CA ARG A 101 4.61 -5.29 1.10
C ARG A 101 5.81 -4.86 0.29
N TRP A 102 6.56 -3.90 0.80
CA TRP A 102 7.84 -3.47 0.25
C TRP A 102 8.97 -3.77 1.22
N TRP A 103 10.12 -4.19 0.68
CA TRP A 103 11.31 -4.53 1.46
C TRP A 103 11.82 -3.39 2.34
N ASN A 104 11.71 -2.16 1.85
CA ASN A 104 12.13 -0.98 2.58
C ASN A 104 10.92 -0.31 3.25
N PRO A 105 10.77 -0.45 4.58
CA PRO A 105 9.65 0.16 5.31
C PRO A 105 9.65 1.70 5.22
N ALA A 106 10.79 2.34 4.96
CA ALA A 106 10.86 3.79 4.79
C ALA A 106 10.04 4.26 3.58
N VAL A 107 9.99 3.48 2.49
CA VAL A 107 9.18 3.78 1.30
C VAL A 107 7.68 3.70 1.61
N GLU A 108 7.24 2.67 2.36
CA GLU A 108 5.86 2.57 2.81
C GLU A 108 5.48 3.72 3.76
N ASN A 109 6.35 4.03 4.72
CA ASN A 109 6.13 5.13 5.65
C ASN A 109 6.06 6.47 4.91
N GLN A 110 6.96 6.72 3.97
CA GLN A 110 6.93 7.92 3.13
C GLN A 110 5.63 8.00 2.30
N ALA A 111 5.09 6.88 1.82
CA ALA A 111 3.80 6.86 1.14
C ALA A 111 2.65 7.19 2.10
N THR A 112 2.66 6.61 3.30
CA THR A 112 1.68 6.89 4.36
C THR A 112 1.73 8.36 4.81
N ASP A 113 2.91 8.95 4.94
CA ASP A 113 3.11 10.35 5.36
C ASP A 113 2.47 11.37 4.41
N ARG A 114 2.04 10.96 3.21
CA ARG A 114 1.28 11.83 2.30
C ARG A 114 -0.12 12.13 2.80
N ALA A 115 -0.70 11.18 3.56
CA ALA A 115 -1.98 11.37 4.24
C ALA A 115 -1.80 12.05 5.61
N PHE A 116 -0.62 11.89 6.25
CA PHE A 116 -0.27 12.45 7.56
C PHE A 116 0.50 13.78 7.46
N ARG A 117 0.06 14.70 6.63
CA ARG A 117 0.72 16.01 6.50
C ARG A 117 0.01 17.11 7.29
N ILE A 118 0.71 18.25 7.41
CA ILE A 118 0.13 19.48 7.94
C ILE A 118 -1.18 19.80 7.17
N GLY A 119 -2.27 19.96 7.89
CA GLY A 119 -3.62 20.12 7.35
C GLY A 119 -4.49 18.85 7.44
N GLN A 120 -3.95 17.73 7.94
CA GLN A 120 -4.76 16.57 8.28
C GLN A 120 -5.53 16.83 9.58
N THR A 121 -6.86 16.77 9.48
CA THR A 121 -7.78 17.00 10.61
C THR A 121 -8.48 15.72 11.08
N ARG A 122 -8.26 14.60 10.37
CA ARG A 122 -8.88 13.32 10.63
C ARG A 122 -7.87 12.29 11.09
N ASN A 123 -8.31 11.31 11.87
CA ASN A 123 -7.51 10.11 12.13
C ASN A 123 -7.33 9.34 10.82
N VAL A 124 -6.11 8.92 10.53
CA VAL A 124 -5.80 8.11 9.35
C VAL A 124 -5.57 6.67 9.80
N LEU A 125 -6.37 5.75 9.24
CA LEU A 125 -6.23 4.33 9.44
C LEU A 125 -5.35 3.73 8.33
N VAL A 126 -4.31 3.01 8.70
CA VAL A 126 -3.36 2.37 7.78
C VAL A 126 -3.52 0.86 7.84
N HIS A 127 -3.81 0.26 6.70
CA HIS A 127 -3.92 -1.18 6.51
C HIS A 127 -2.74 -1.66 5.65
N LYS A 128 -1.99 -2.62 6.16
CA LYS A 128 -0.89 -3.27 5.43
C LYS A 128 -1.28 -4.71 5.16
N PHE A 129 -1.43 -5.07 3.88
CA PHE A 129 -1.79 -6.42 3.49
C PHE A 129 -0.56 -7.30 3.41
N VAL A 130 -0.68 -8.49 3.98
CA VAL A 130 0.35 -9.53 3.98
C VAL A 130 -0.32 -10.85 3.59
N CYS A 131 0.18 -11.51 2.56
CA CYS A 131 -0.23 -12.87 2.22
C CYS A 131 0.56 -13.86 3.06
N ARG A 132 -0.14 -14.70 3.84
CA ARG A 132 0.48 -15.79 4.60
C ARG A 132 1.07 -16.85 3.66
N GLY A 133 2.13 -17.52 4.12
CA GLY A 133 2.84 -18.53 3.35
C GLY A 133 3.62 -17.99 2.16
N THR A 134 3.74 -16.67 2.01
CA THR A 134 4.44 -16.02 0.89
C THR A 134 5.66 -15.22 1.34
N VAL A 135 6.40 -14.73 0.36
CA VAL A 135 7.53 -13.81 0.59
C VAL A 135 7.12 -12.56 1.38
N GLU A 136 5.87 -12.10 1.25
CA GLU A 136 5.41 -10.93 1.99
C GLU A 136 5.38 -11.14 3.50
N GLU A 137 4.98 -12.32 3.98
CA GLU A 137 5.00 -12.66 5.40
C GLU A 137 6.44 -12.65 5.92
N LYS A 138 7.37 -13.22 5.18
CA LYS A 138 8.79 -13.22 5.55
C LYS A 138 9.40 -11.82 5.54
N ILE A 139 8.99 -10.96 4.60
CA ILE A 139 9.37 -9.54 4.60
C ILE A 139 8.83 -8.84 5.85
N ASP A 140 7.58 -9.10 6.20
CA ASP A 140 6.94 -8.49 7.37
C ASP A 140 7.65 -8.91 8.67
N GLU A 141 7.95 -10.19 8.83
CA GLU A 141 8.73 -10.73 9.96
C GLU A 141 10.13 -10.10 10.05
N LEU A 142 10.83 -9.96 8.92
CA LEU A 142 12.14 -9.30 8.87
C LEU A 142 12.05 -7.83 9.30
N ILE A 143 11.03 -7.10 8.84
CA ILE A 143 10.81 -5.70 9.21
C ILE A 143 10.52 -5.59 10.71
N GLU A 144 9.65 -6.45 11.25
CA GLU A 144 9.29 -6.43 12.68
C GLU A 144 10.45 -6.85 13.58
N SER A 145 11.24 -7.87 13.19
CA SER A 145 12.43 -8.27 13.95
C SER A 145 13.45 -7.14 14.04
N LYS A 146 13.61 -6.36 12.97
CA LYS A 146 14.51 -5.20 12.93
C LYS A 146 14.03 -3.99 13.70
N LYS A 147 12.72 -3.72 13.71
CA LYS A 147 12.17 -2.68 14.57
C LYS A 147 12.47 -2.96 16.04
N LYS A 148 12.46 -4.24 16.46
CA LYS A 148 12.84 -4.64 17.81
C LYS A 148 14.34 -4.40 18.09
N ILE A 149 15.20 -4.60 17.10
CA ILE A 149 16.65 -4.38 17.22
C ILE A 149 17.00 -2.88 17.07
N SER A 150 16.31 -2.13 16.21
CA SER A 150 16.62 -0.71 15.97
C SER A 150 16.06 0.25 17.01
N ASN A 151 15.19 -0.20 17.91
CA ASN A 151 14.98 0.53 19.17
C ASN A 151 16.25 0.57 20.05
N ASP A 152 17.24 -0.29 19.75
CA ASP A 152 18.53 -0.32 20.43
C ASP A 152 19.71 0.23 19.60
N LEU A 153 19.60 0.38 18.25
CA LEU A 153 20.71 0.87 17.40
C LEU A 153 20.22 1.50 16.09
N LEU A 154 20.60 2.74 15.86
CA LEU A 154 20.37 3.65 14.76
C LEU A 154 20.64 3.10 13.33
N GLU A 155 19.75 3.48 12.38
CA GLU A 155 19.98 3.75 10.97
C GLU A 155 20.86 2.78 10.15
N GLY A 156 20.25 1.72 9.64
CA GLY A 156 20.78 0.93 8.53
C GLY A 156 19.62 0.31 7.74
N GLY A 157 19.41 0.78 6.51
CA GLY A 157 18.23 0.44 5.73
C GLY A 157 18.09 -1.05 5.39
N ALA A 158 16.86 -1.50 5.23
CA ALA A 158 16.49 -2.86 4.83
C ALA A 158 17.12 -3.32 3.48
N GLU A 159 17.55 -2.38 2.65
CA GLU A 159 18.27 -2.66 1.41
C GLU A 159 19.65 -3.28 1.62
N LEU A 160 20.35 -2.92 2.70
CA LEU A 160 21.65 -3.52 3.06
C LEU A 160 21.54 -5.00 3.40
N LEU A 161 20.38 -5.48 3.87
CA LEU A 161 20.21 -6.87 4.29
C LEU A 161 20.01 -7.86 3.16
N LEU A 162 19.37 -7.44 2.07
CA LEU A 162 19.18 -8.32 0.90
C LEU A 162 20.52 -8.60 0.19
N THR A 163 21.44 -7.64 0.24
CA THR A 163 22.78 -7.79 -0.34
C THR A 163 23.71 -8.65 0.54
N GLU A 164 23.38 -8.85 1.81
CA GLU A 164 24.15 -9.67 2.74
C GLU A 164 23.61 -11.11 2.90
N LEU A 165 22.42 -11.40 2.35
CA LEU A 165 21.86 -12.76 2.38
C LEU A 165 22.61 -13.68 1.43
N LYS A 166 22.90 -14.89 1.91
CA LYS A 166 23.44 -15.98 1.09
C LYS A 166 22.35 -16.57 0.19
N ASP A 167 22.76 -17.21 -0.90
CA ASP A 167 21.83 -17.78 -1.89
C ASP A 167 20.81 -18.74 -1.29
N ASP A 168 21.21 -19.55 -0.29
CA ASP A 168 20.33 -20.48 0.42
C ASP A 168 19.32 -19.75 1.33
N GLU A 169 19.66 -18.60 1.88
CA GLU A 169 18.77 -17.76 2.67
C GLU A 169 17.76 -17.05 1.76
N ILE A 170 18.20 -16.61 0.57
CA ILE A 170 17.31 -16.02 -0.45
C ILE A 170 16.32 -17.07 -0.95
N LEU A 171 16.76 -18.29 -1.22
CA LEU A 171 15.87 -19.39 -1.63
C LEU A 171 14.83 -19.72 -0.56
N LYS A 172 15.22 -19.78 0.71
CA LYS A 172 14.27 -19.97 1.82
C LYS A 172 13.28 -18.80 1.95
N LEU A 173 13.73 -17.59 1.66
CA LEU A 173 12.90 -16.39 1.73
C LEU A 173 11.80 -16.40 0.66
N VAL A 174 12.09 -16.83 -0.58
CA VAL A 174 11.13 -16.86 -1.68
C VAL A 174 10.32 -18.15 -1.78
N ALA A 175 10.70 -19.21 -1.02
CA ALA A 175 9.94 -20.46 -1.00
C ALA A 175 8.53 -20.22 -0.43
N LEU A 176 7.52 -20.72 -1.15
CA LEU A 176 6.14 -20.72 -0.67
C LEU A 176 5.96 -21.73 0.46
N ASP A 177 5.29 -21.31 1.52
CA ASP A 177 4.81 -22.19 2.57
C ASP A 177 3.34 -22.51 2.33
N ILE A 178 3.10 -23.59 1.56
CA ILE A 178 1.76 -24.03 1.16
C ILE A 178 0.94 -24.44 2.38
N ASP A 179 1.57 -25.05 3.39
CA ASP A 179 0.86 -25.49 4.60
C ASP A 179 0.39 -24.30 5.45
N ALA A 180 1.18 -23.24 5.51
CA ALA A 180 0.76 -22.00 6.17
C ALA A 180 -0.36 -21.29 5.41
N ALA A 181 -0.32 -21.29 4.07
CA ALA A 181 -1.34 -20.69 3.22
C ALA A 181 -2.70 -21.41 3.26
N LEU A 182 -2.71 -22.74 3.50
CA LEU A 182 -3.93 -23.55 3.54
C LEU A 182 -4.64 -23.61 4.90
N LYS A 183 -4.03 -23.10 5.97
CA LYS A 183 -4.59 -23.15 7.34
C LYS A 183 -5.71 -22.15 7.64
N GLU A 184 -6.22 -21.43 6.65
CA GLU A 184 -7.32 -20.45 6.77
C GLU A 184 -8.60 -20.89 6.02
N THR A 185 -8.95 -22.16 6.06
CA THR A 185 -10.28 -22.62 5.62
C THR A 185 -11.10 -23.03 6.80
#